data_cb3d68f689415508ef3c05a13bbceed5
#
_entry.id   cb3d68f689415508ef3c05a13bbceed5
#
_cell.length_a   1.000
_cell.length_b   1.000
_cell.length_c   1.000
_cell.angle_alpha   90.00
_cell.angle_beta   90.00
_cell.angle_gamma   90.00
#
_symmetry.space_group_name_H-M   'P 1'
#
loop_
_entity.id
_entity.type
_entity.pdbx_description
1 polymer ?
#
loop_
_entity_poly.entity_id
_entity_poly.type
_entity_poly.pdbx_seq_one_letter_code
_entity_poly.pdbx_strand_id
1 'polypeptide(L)'
;IVMMVILLFLGCFMDQVSMMMITMPIFMQIIGSVDFGIGDLQQTQVWFGVLALMMLEISLATPPFGLLLFVAKGVAPSGTTMGEVITSVLPFILMAMAVAALLVFVPSITLLIPNLIAR
;
A
#
# COMPACT_ATOMS: atom_id res chain seq x y z
N ILE A 1 -2.53 6.75 9.52
CA ILE A 1 -1.61 5.70 9.99
C ILE A 1 -2.37 4.43 10.36
N VAL A 2 -3.38 4.48 11.26
CA VAL A 2 -4.14 3.30 11.69
C VAL A 2 -4.74 2.53 10.50
N MET A 3 -5.39 3.22 9.56
CA MET A 3 -5.94 2.61 8.35
C MET A 3 -4.87 1.92 7.50
N MET A 4 -3.67 2.49 7.40
CA MET A 4 -2.56 1.90 6.67
C MET A 4 -2.04 0.63 7.33
N VAL A 5 -1.95 0.62 8.67
CA VAL A 5 -1.57 -0.59 9.42
C VAL A 5 -2.60 -1.70 9.24
N ILE A 6 -3.90 -1.35 9.26
CA ILE A 6 -4.98 -2.30 9.00
C ILE A 6 -4.87 -2.90 7.60
N LEU A 7 -4.63 -2.06 6.57
CA LEU A 7 -4.44 -2.53 5.19
C LEU A 7 -3.24 -3.46 5.06
N LEU A 8 -2.12 -3.10 5.68
CA LEU A 8 -0.92 -3.92 5.67
C LEU A 8 -1.17 -5.29 6.31
N PHE A 9 -1.83 -5.30 7.47
CA PHE A 9 -2.10 -6.53 8.20
C PHE A 9 -3.10 -7.42 7.47
N LEU A 10 -4.24 -6.88 7.03
CA LEU A 10 -5.26 -7.64 6.30
C LEU A 10 -4.74 -8.18 4.98
N GLY A 11 -3.93 -7.39 4.26
CA GLY A 11 -3.39 -7.79 2.97
C GLY A 11 -2.38 -8.93 3.03
N CYS A 12 -1.82 -9.23 4.20
CA CYS A 12 -1.02 -10.45 4.40
C CYS A 12 -1.87 -11.72 4.36
N PHE A 13 -3.18 -11.64 4.64
CA PHE A 13 -4.08 -12.79 4.80
C PHE A 13 -5.13 -12.90 3.69
N MET A 14 -5.46 -11.80 3.04
CA MET A 14 -6.53 -11.73 2.04
C MET A 14 -5.96 -11.33 0.68
N ASP A 15 -6.70 -11.67 -0.38
CA ASP A 15 -6.39 -11.16 -1.71
C ASP A 15 -6.68 -9.64 -1.81
N GLN A 16 -5.93 -8.97 -2.66
CA GLN A 16 -5.96 -7.52 -2.81
C GLN A 16 -7.34 -6.99 -3.20
N VAL A 17 -8.03 -7.67 -4.13
CA VAL A 17 -9.33 -7.22 -4.65
C VAL A 17 -10.40 -7.30 -3.57
N SER A 18 -10.52 -8.44 -2.87
CA SER A 18 -11.49 -8.62 -1.79
C SER A 18 -11.26 -7.62 -0.66
N MET A 19 -10.00 -7.41 -0.28
CA MET A 19 -9.66 -6.45 0.75
C MET A 19 -10.02 -5.01 0.35
N MET A 20 -9.72 -4.62 -0.89
CA MET A 20 -10.05 -3.30 -1.41
C MET A 20 -11.58 -3.07 -1.42
N MET A 21 -12.36 -4.06 -1.86
CA MET A 21 -13.82 -3.95 -1.89
C MET A 21 -14.45 -3.78 -0.50
N ILE A 22 -13.87 -4.39 0.52
CA ILE A 22 -14.38 -4.28 1.90
C ILE A 22 -13.92 -2.99 2.57
N THR A 23 -12.64 -2.66 2.46
CA THR A 23 -12.04 -1.58 3.24
C THR A 23 -12.25 -0.20 2.64
N MET A 24 -12.21 -0.06 1.31
CA MET A 24 -12.32 1.25 0.65
C MET A 24 -13.63 1.99 0.95
N PRO A 25 -14.83 1.38 0.89
CA PRO A 25 -16.05 2.10 1.22
C PRO A 25 -16.06 2.66 2.64
N ILE A 26 -15.50 1.90 3.60
CA ILE A 26 -15.42 2.31 5.01
C ILE A 26 -14.41 3.44 5.17
N PHE A 27 -13.23 3.29 4.58
CA PHE A 27 -12.15 4.26 4.72
C PHE A 27 -12.46 5.58 4.03
N MET A 28 -13.14 5.55 2.86
CA MET A 28 -13.56 6.77 2.17
C MET A 28 -14.59 7.58 2.97
N GLN A 29 -15.47 6.93 3.72
CA GLN A 29 -16.39 7.63 4.63
C GLN A 29 -15.64 8.32 5.76
N ILE A 30 -14.64 7.68 6.36
CA ILE A 30 -13.80 8.26 7.41
C ILE A 30 -12.98 9.43 6.86
N ILE A 31 -12.38 9.29 5.67
CA ILE A 31 -11.62 10.35 5.00
C ILE A 31 -12.52 11.56 4.70
N GLY A 32 -13.77 11.33 4.33
CA GLY A 32 -14.74 12.40 4.09
C GLY A 32 -15.21 13.12 5.35
N SER A 33 -15.06 12.52 6.52
CA SER A 33 -15.50 13.09 7.80
C SER A 33 -14.40 13.83 8.57
N VAL A 34 -13.13 13.69 8.16
CA VAL A 34 -11.96 14.26 8.85
C VAL A 34 -11.24 15.22 7.91
N ASP A 35 -10.99 16.45 8.37
CA ASP A 35 -10.15 17.41 7.66
C ASP A 35 -8.67 17.10 7.95
N PHE A 36 -7.93 16.72 6.91
CA PHE A 36 -6.49 16.42 7.00
C PHE A 36 -5.61 17.62 6.64
N GLY A 37 -6.21 18.78 6.27
CA GLY A 37 -5.47 19.97 5.88
C GLY A 37 -4.68 19.83 4.57
N ILE A 38 -5.04 18.87 3.70
CA ILE A 38 -4.31 18.56 2.46
C ILE A 38 -4.89 19.32 1.25
N GLY A 39 -6.02 20.01 1.43
CA GLY A 39 -6.77 20.70 0.39
C GLY A 39 -8.22 20.22 0.32
N ASP A 40 -8.78 20.16 -0.88
CA ASP A 40 -10.16 19.71 -1.08
C ASP A 40 -10.35 18.23 -0.75
N LEU A 41 -11.61 17.84 -0.48
CA LEU A 41 -11.97 16.44 -0.22
C LEU A 41 -11.47 15.50 -1.34
N GLN A 42 -11.60 15.93 -2.61
CA GLN A 42 -11.12 15.14 -3.75
C GLN A 42 -9.61 14.91 -3.70
N GLN A 43 -8.84 15.93 -3.37
CA GLN A 43 -7.37 15.81 -3.23
C GLN A 43 -7.00 14.88 -2.07
N THR A 44 -7.70 14.97 -0.96
CA THR A 44 -7.48 14.07 0.19
C THR A 44 -7.80 12.63 -0.16
N GLN A 45 -8.88 12.38 -0.92
CA GLN A 45 -9.26 11.04 -1.38
C GLN A 45 -8.22 10.45 -2.35
N VAL A 46 -7.69 11.25 -3.29
CA VAL A 46 -6.63 10.82 -4.21
C VAL A 46 -5.35 10.48 -3.45
N TRP A 47 -4.93 11.34 -2.52
CA TRP A 47 -3.76 11.09 -1.69
C TRP A 47 -3.90 9.80 -0.88
N PHE A 48 -5.03 9.60 -0.22
CA PHE A 48 -5.29 8.37 0.53
C PHE A 48 -5.35 7.15 -0.37
N GLY A 49 -5.96 7.26 -1.55
CA GLY A 49 -6.05 6.18 -2.53
C GLY A 49 -4.67 5.67 -2.97
N VAL A 50 -3.73 6.58 -3.24
CA VAL A 50 -2.34 6.22 -3.58
C VAL A 50 -1.65 5.52 -2.42
N LEU A 51 -1.81 6.02 -1.19
CA LEU A 51 -1.25 5.38 0.00
C LEU A 51 -1.86 3.99 0.24
N ALA A 52 -3.16 3.84 0.05
CA ALA A 52 -3.83 2.56 0.17
C ALA A 52 -3.30 1.54 -0.85
N LEU A 53 -3.13 1.93 -2.12
CA LEU A 53 -2.54 1.07 -3.15
C LEU A 53 -1.12 0.65 -2.78
N MET A 54 -0.28 1.57 -2.27
CA MET A 54 1.07 1.21 -1.81
C MET A 54 1.04 0.22 -0.65
N MET A 55 0.13 0.38 0.31
CA MET A 55 -0.01 -0.57 1.42
C MET A 55 -0.45 -1.95 0.93
N LEU A 56 -1.37 -2.00 -0.05
CA LEU A 56 -1.81 -3.24 -0.69
C LEU A 56 -0.62 -3.96 -1.36
N GLU A 57 0.18 -3.25 -2.14
CA GLU A 57 1.38 -3.81 -2.80
C GLU A 57 2.41 -4.32 -1.79
N ILE A 58 2.71 -3.54 -0.76
CA ILE A 58 3.65 -3.94 0.30
C ILE A 58 3.14 -5.18 1.03
N SER A 59 1.84 -5.26 1.29
CA SER A 59 1.24 -6.39 2.01
C SER A 59 1.36 -7.72 1.26
N LEU A 60 1.26 -7.70 -0.08
CA LEU A 60 1.44 -8.88 -0.92
C LEU A 60 2.86 -9.46 -0.85
N ALA A 61 3.86 -8.62 -0.59
CA ALA A 61 5.25 -9.01 -0.45
C ALA A 61 5.65 -9.29 1.01
N THR A 62 4.78 -9.00 1.97
CA THR A 62 5.11 -9.09 3.41
C THR A 62 4.82 -10.48 3.96
N PRO A 63 5.81 -11.14 4.65
CA PRO A 63 5.57 -12.39 5.36
C PRO A 63 4.52 -12.19 6.48
N PRO A 64 3.77 -13.22 6.90
CA PRO A 64 3.99 -14.65 6.66
C PRO A 64 3.28 -15.21 5.42
N PHE A 65 2.23 -14.56 4.89
CA PHE A 65 1.38 -15.13 3.83
C PHE A 65 1.42 -14.34 2.51
N GLY A 66 2.41 -13.45 2.32
CA GLY A 66 2.53 -12.66 1.11
C GLY A 66 2.43 -13.52 -0.16
N LEU A 67 1.31 -13.40 -0.89
CA LEU A 67 1.03 -14.21 -2.06
C LEU A 67 2.16 -14.12 -3.11
N LEU A 68 2.74 -12.94 -3.25
CA LEU A 68 3.85 -12.68 -4.17
C LEU A 68 5.09 -13.53 -3.83
N LEU A 69 5.34 -13.79 -2.55
CA LEU A 69 6.48 -14.63 -2.10
C LEU A 69 6.33 -16.07 -2.56
N PHE A 70 5.12 -16.61 -2.54
CA PHE A 70 4.86 -17.98 -3.03
C PHE A 70 5.00 -18.07 -4.55
N VAL A 71 4.54 -17.07 -5.28
CA VAL A 71 4.72 -17.00 -6.74
C VAL A 71 6.22 -16.91 -7.08
N ALA A 72 6.95 -16.02 -6.41
CA ALA A 72 8.38 -15.87 -6.59
C ALA A 72 9.14 -17.18 -6.29
N LYS A 73 8.77 -17.88 -5.22
CA LYS A 73 9.31 -19.20 -4.89
C LYS A 73 9.02 -20.23 -5.97
N GLY A 74 7.82 -20.19 -6.58
CA GLY A 74 7.41 -21.13 -7.63
C GLY A 74 8.22 -21.02 -8.92
N VAL A 75 8.72 -19.82 -9.25
CA VAL A 75 9.54 -19.56 -10.45
C VAL A 75 11.05 -19.52 -10.15
N ALA A 76 11.43 -19.61 -8.88
CA ALA A 76 12.84 -19.61 -8.46
C ALA A 76 13.54 -20.91 -8.86
N PRO A 77 14.89 -20.90 -9.04
CA PRO A 77 15.66 -22.08 -9.32
C PRO A 77 15.44 -23.20 -8.29
N SER A 78 15.59 -24.45 -8.74
CA SER A 78 15.48 -25.62 -7.85
C SER A 78 16.50 -25.53 -6.71
N GLY A 79 16.03 -25.68 -5.48
CA GLY A 79 16.86 -25.57 -4.28
C GLY A 79 16.74 -24.24 -3.52
N THR A 80 16.16 -23.19 -4.12
CA THR A 80 15.90 -21.93 -3.41
C THR A 80 14.96 -22.15 -2.24
N THR A 81 15.28 -21.65 -1.07
CA THR A 81 14.43 -21.74 0.12
C THR A 81 13.49 -20.55 0.21
N MET A 82 12.38 -20.69 0.94
CA MET A 82 11.47 -19.55 1.19
C MET A 82 12.17 -18.43 1.98
N GLY A 83 13.09 -18.79 2.88
CA GLY A 83 13.89 -17.81 3.62
C GLY A 83 14.75 -16.92 2.72
N GLU A 84 15.35 -17.49 1.68
CA GLU A 84 16.13 -16.73 0.69
C GLU A 84 15.25 -15.78 -0.11
N VAL A 85 14.04 -16.21 -0.50
CA VAL A 85 13.06 -15.35 -1.18
C VAL A 85 12.66 -14.18 -0.29
N ILE A 86 12.31 -14.44 0.98
CA ILE A 86 11.94 -13.40 1.94
C ILE A 86 13.09 -12.41 2.13
N THR A 87 14.32 -12.91 2.35
CA THR A 87 15.49 -12.04 2.56
C THR A 87 15.77 -11.16 1.35
N SER A 88 15.58 -11.69 0.14
CA SER A 88 15.77 -10.92 -1.10
C SER A 88 14.75 -9.83 -1.32
N VAL A 89 13.52 -10.01 -0.82
CA VAL A 89 12.43 -9.03 -0.96
C VAL A 89 12.48 -7.97 0.13
N LEU A 90 13.08 -8.25 1.28
CA LEU A 90 13.11 -7.35 2.43
C LEU A 90 13.60 -5.91 2.11
N PRO A 91 14.70 -5.70 1.37
CA PRO A 91 15.15 -4.36 1.02
C PRO A 91 14.14 -3.60 0.16
N PHE A 92 13.41 -4.27 -0.70
CA PHE A 92 12.35 -3.65 -1.52
C PHE A 92 11.15 -3.23 -0.66
N ILE A 93 10.74 -4.06 0.31
CA ILE A 93 9.71 -3.70 1.28
C ILE A 93 10.12 -2.47 2.08
N LEU A 94 11.36 -2.41 2.56
CA LEU A 94 11.87 -1.26 3.31
C LEU A 94 11.88 0.02 2.46
N MET A 95 12.31 -0.06 1.20
CA MET A 95 12.26 1.09 0.28
C MET A 95 10.81 1.53 0.02
N ALA A 96 9.90 0.60 -0.22
CA ALA A 96 8.49 0.91 -0.43
C ALA A 96 7.85 1.54 0.81
N MET A 97 8.18 1.05 2.00
CA MET A 97 7.75 1.65 3.26
C MET A 97 8.30 3.06 3.45
N ALA A 98 9.56 3.30 3.09
CA ALA A 98 10.16 4.63 3.14
C ALA A 98 9.45 5.61 2.19
N VAL A 99 9.13 5.17 0.97
CA VAL A 99 8.35 5.98 0.01
C VAL A 99 6.94 6.25 0.54
N ALA A 100 6.26 5.24 1.09
CA ALA A 100 4.94 5.43 1.69
C ALA A 100 4.98 6.43 2.85
N ALA A 101 5.98 6.35 3.72
CA ALA A 101 6.20 7.33 4.79
C ALA A 101 6.43 8.73 4.23
N LEU A 102 7.24 8.87 3.17
CA LEU A 102 7.46 10.15 2.50
C LEU A 102 6.16 10.75 1.97
N LEU A 103 5.29 9.95 1.34
CA LEU A 103 4.00 10.42 0.81
C LEU A 103 3.00 10.81 1.92
N VAL A 104 3.12 10.22 3.10
CA VAL A 104 2.34 10.63 4.28
C VAL A 104 2.75 12.02 4.75
N PHE A 105 4.07 12.29 4.83
CA PHE A 105 4.58 13.57 5.31
C PHE A 105 4.58 14.67 4.24
N VAL A 106 4.64 14.30 2.95
CA VAL A 106 4.67 15.23 1.81
C VAL A 106 3.54 14.90 0.82
N PRO A 107 2.29 15.22 1.14
CA PRO A 107 1.13 14.95 0.26
C PRO A 107 1.24 15.60 -1.11
N SER A 108 1.98 16.71 -1.20
CA SER A 108 2.17 17.47 -2.44
C SER A 108 2.77 16.64 -3.58
N ILE A 109 3.59 15.64 -3.26
CA ILE A 109 4.18 14.74 -4.26
C ILE A 109 3.09 13.92 -4.96
N THR A 110 2.14 13.38 -4.19
CA THR A 110 1.02 12.60 -4.71
C THR A 110 0.08 13.43 -5.57
N LEU A 111 -0.11 14.70 -5.19
CA LEU A 111 -1.04 15.61 -5.84
C LEU A 111 -0.43 16.41 -7.00
N LEU A 112 0.87 16.27 -7.25
CA LEU A 112 1.57 17.03 -8.29
C LEU A 112 0.99 16.74 -9.68
N ILE A 113 0.84 15.48 -10.04
CA ILE A 113 0.32 15.06 -11.36
C ILE A 113 -1.17 15.42 -11.51
N PRO A 114 -2.08 15.07 -10.57
CA PRO A 114 -3.47 15.49 -10.63
C PRO A 114 -3.64 17.01 -10.76
N ASN A 115 -2.89 17.80 -10.02
CA ASN A 115 -2.96 19.26 -10.07
C ASN A 115 -2.44 19.86 -11.39
N LEU A 116 -1.51 19.19 -12.05
CA LEU A 116 -1.03 19.62 -13.37
C LEU A 116 -2.05 19.34 -14.48
N ILE A 117 -2.79 18.25 -14.37
CA ILE A 117 -3.81 17.85 -15.36
C ILE A 117 -5.10 18.66 -15.18
N ALA A 118 -5.42 19.06 -13.95
CA ALA A 118 -6.63 19.83 -13.62
C ALA A 118 -6.53 21.34 -13.96
N ARG A 119 -5.37 21.80 -14.46
CA ARG A 119 -5.16 23.16 -14.98
C ARG A 119 -5.45 23.25 -16.47
#